data_53e1919f4e7074cd73c68af5d9c859a9
#
_entry.id   53e1919f4e7074cd73c68af5d9c859a9
#
_cell.length_a   1.000
_cell.length_b   1.000
_cell.length_c   1.000
_cell.angle_alpha   90.00
_cell.angle_beta   90.00
_cell.angle_gamma   90.00
#
_symmetry.space_group_name_H-M   'P 1'
#
loop_
_entity.id
_entity.type
_entity.pdbx_description
1 polymer ?
#
loop_
_entity_poly.entity_id
_entity_poly.type
_entity_poly.pdbx_seq_one_letter_code
_entity_poly.pdbx_strand_id
1 'polypeptide(L)'
;MRHIKFITASMLIAAGLSSCNLFGQKGTMKMQSSERTVETKNLLINLGTIHQKGFMFGHHDDPVYGIGWEGDADRSDVKSVCGDYPAVMSFDLGRIELGGDKNLDKVPFDKIRREILAQYARGGMVSLSWHVDNPLTGKDSWDVSDTTVVSSVLSGGANHQKFLGWLDKVADFMNSLTTDKG
;
A
#
# COMPACT_ATOMS: atom_id res chain seq x y z
N MET A 1 5.90 -25.86 0.73
CA MET A 1 5.89 -24.44 1.14
C MET A 1 4.43 -24.01 1.25
N ARG A 2 4.01 -23.54 2.45
CA ARG A 2 2.62 -23.06 2.64
C ARG A 2 2.52 -21.64 2.06
N HIS A 3 1.63 -21.44 1.13
CA HIS A 3 1.39 -20.15 0.49
C HIS A 3 0.94 -19.12 1.54
N ILE A 4 1.67 -18.01 1.62
CA ILE A 4 1.26 -16.84 2.38
C ILE A 4 0.21 -16.13 1.54
N LYS A 5 -1.04 -16.08 2.01
CA LYS A 5 -2.12 -15.38 1.31
C LYS A 5 -2.12 -13.90 1.67
N PHE A 6 -2.35 -13.06 0.68
CA PHE A 6 -2.44 -11.60 0.84
C PHE A 6 -3.57 -11.18 1.75
N ILE A 7 -3.32 -10.11 2.44
CA ILE A 7 -4.28 -9.45 3.30
C ILE A 7 -4.55 -8.07 2.77
N THR A 8 -5.81 -7.83 2.61
CA THR A 8 -6.35 -6.53 2.26
C THR A 8 -5.80 -5.42 3.16
N ALA A 9 -5.52 -4.30 2.56
CA ALA A 9 -4.89 -3.07 3.08
C ALA A 9 -5.49 -2.46 4.35
N SER A 10 -6.39 -3.14 5.02
CA SER A 10 -7.01 -2.66 6.28
C SER A 10 -6.02 -2.41 7.42
N MET A 11 -4.73 -2.72 7.22
CA MET A 11 -3.74 -2.65 8.29
C MET A 11 -2.90 -1.37 8.32
N LEU A 12 -2.78 -0.63 7.21
CA LEU A 12 -1.93 0.58 7.16
C LEU A 12 -2.61 1.85 7.67
N ILE A 13 -3.93 1.89 7.74
CA ILE A 13 -4.68 3.06 8.24
C ILE A 13 -4.79 3.09 9.78
N ALA A 14 -4.62 1.95 10.44
CA ALA A 14 -4.76 1.87 11.91
C ALA A 14 -3.53 2.34 12.70
N ALA A 15 -2.34 2.36 12.11
CA ALA A 15 -1.12 2.73 12.81
C ALA A 15 -0.89 4.24 12.95
N GLY A 16 -1.59 5.07 12.18
CA GLY A 16 -1.45 6.54 12.18
C GLY A 16 -2.30 7.29 13.22
N LEU A 17 -3.22 6.62 13.90
CA LEU A 17 -4.20 7.29 14.77
C LEU A 17 -3.94 7.15 16.29
N SER A 18 -2.78 6.61 16.68
CA SER A 18 -2.51 6.32 18.10
C SER A 18 -1.83 7.46 18.90
N SER A 19 -1.66 8.65 18.34
CA SER A 19 -0.91 9.73 19.01
C SER A 19 -1.70 11.03 19.30
N CYS A 20 -3.02 11.01 19.33
CA CYS A 20 -3.81 12.17 19.77
C CYS A 20 -4.82 11.80 20.85
N ASN A 21 -4.35 11.52 22.08
CA ASN A 21 -5.15 11.61 23.29
C ASN A 21 -4.82 12.90 24.04
N LEU A 22 -5.39 14.01 23.60
CA LEU A 22 -5.50 15.24 24.39
C LEU A 22 -6.67 16.05 23.81
N PHE A 23 -7.85 15.80 24.32
CA PHE A 23 -8.95 16.68 24.68
C PHE A 23 -10.24 15.85 24.77
N GLY A 24 -10.83 15.90 25.97
CA GLY A 24 -11.97 15.08 26.32
C GLY A 24 -13.23 15.41 25.52
N GLN A 25 -13.70 14.42 24.81
CA GLN A 25 -15.12 14.16 24.61
C GLN A 25 -15.31 12.64 24.59
N LYS A 26 -16.13 12.16 25.54
CA LYS A 26 -16.59 10.78 25.61
C LYS A 26 -17.55 10.48 24.44
N GLY A 27 -16.99 10.29 23.29
CA GLY A 27 -17.64 9.58 22.20
C GLY A 27 -16.94 8.25 22.07
N THR A 28 -17.49 7.20 22.65
CA THR A 28 -17.03 5.83 22.44
C THR A 28 -17.25 5.49 20.97
N MET A 29 -16.29 5.81 20.08
CA MET A 29 -16.17 5.08 18.84
C MET A 29 -15.91 3.62 19.23
N LYS A 30 -16.95 2.78 19.24
CA LYS A 30 -16.79 1.37 19.13
C LYS A 30 -16.11 1.12 17.78
N MET A 31 -14.77 1.11 17.77
CA MET A 31 -14.08 0.37 16.72
C MET A 31 -14.61 -1.05 16.81
N GLN A 32 -15.52 -1.38 15.90
CA GLN A 32 -15.93 -2.75 15.67
C GLN A 32 -14.62 -3.44 15.28
N SER A 33 -14.04 -4.21 16.19
CA SER A 33 -12.91 -5.07 15.90
C SER A 33 -13.44 -6.13 14.94
N SER A 34 -13.38 -5.84 13.64
CA SER A 34 -13.59 -6.89 12.64
C SER A 34 -12.54 -7.94 12.98
N GLU A 35 -12.99 -9.12 13.34
CA GLU A 35 -12.08 -10.21 13.65
C GLU A 35 -11.18 -10.41 12.44
N ARG A 36 -9.86 -10.38 12.67
CA ARG A 36 -8.89 -10.58 11.57
C ARG A 36 -9.21 -11.90 10.88
N THR A 37 -9.19 -11.90 9.56
CA THR A 37 -9.37 -13.14 8.79
C THR A 37 -8.28 -14.16 9.16
N VAL A 38 -8.51 -15.42 8.84
CA VAL A 38 -7.53 -16.50 9.07
C VAL A 38 -6.23 -16.20 8.31
N GLU A 39 -6.33 -15.65 7.11
CA GLU A 39 -5.19 -15.25 6.28
C GLU A 39 -4.37 -14.15 6.97
N THR A 40 -5.04 -13.14 7.56
CA THR A 40 -4.37 -12.08 8.34
C THR A 40 -3.63 -12.66 9.55
N LYS A 41 -4.28 -13.54 10.30
CA LYS A 41 -3.67 -14.20 11.46
C LYS A 41 -2.43 -15.02 11.02
N ASN A 42 -2.55 -15.79 9.95
CA ASN A 42 -1.45 -16.60 9.42
C ASN A 42 -0.26 -15.75 8.93
N LEU A 43 -0.51 -14.62 8.26
CA LEU A 43 0.57 -13.72 7.86
C LEU A 43 1.35 -13.22 9.07
N LEU A 44 0.66 -12.75 10.11
CA LEU A 44 1.31 -12.24 11.32
C LEU A 44 2.16 -13.31 12.02
N ILE A 45 1.64 -14.55 12.11
CA ILE A 45 2.39 -15.70 12.65
C ILE A 45 3.64 -15.97 11.80
N ASN A 46 3.50 -15.98 10.47
CA ASN A 46 4.60 -16.25 9.56
C ASN A 46 5.67 -15.17 9.65
N LEU A 47 5.29 -13.89 9.70
CA LEU A 47 6.23 -12.77 9.89
C LEU A 47 6.99 -12.92 11.21
N GLY A 48 6.28 -13.26 12.30
CA GLY A 48 6.91 -13.52 13.60
C GLY A 48 7.86 -14.73 13.59
N THR A 49 7.62 -15.72 12.74
CA THR A 49 8.49 -16.89 12.60
C THR A 49 9.72 -16.57 11.74
N ILE A 50 9.56 -15.81 10.68
CA ILE A 50 10.63 -15.44 9.75
C ILE A 50 11.70 -14.62 10.48
N HIS A 51 11.30 -13.62 11.30
CA HIS A 51 12.24 -12.76 12.00
C HIS A 51 13.15 -13.50 12.98
N GLN A 52 12.75 -14.68 13.46
CA GLN A 52 13.58 -15.53 14.31
C GLN A 52 14.65 -16.30 13.51
N LYS A 53 14.50 -16.42 12.20
CA LYS A 53 15.38 -17.18 11.31
C LYS A 53 16.26 -16.29 10.44
N GLY A 54 15.93 -15.01 10.31
CA GLY A 54 16.63 -14.07 9.45
C GLY A 54 15.81 -12.83 9.14
N PHE A 55 16.07 -12.23 7.99
CA PHE A 55 15.35 -11.06 7.50
C PHE A 55 14.92 -11.30 6.05
N MET A 56 13.92 -10.54 5.61
CA MET A 56 13.51 -10.48 4.21
C MET A 56 14.09 -9.21 3.60
N PHE A 57 14.88 -9.36 2.53
CA PHE A 57 15.32 -8.23 1.73
C PHE A 57 14.14 -7.70 0.89
N GLY A 58 13.95 -6.38 0.88
CA GLY A 58 12.91 -5.73 0.09
C GLY A 58 13.47 -4.69 -0.87
N HIS A 59 12.78 -4.48 -1.98
CA HIS A 59 13.09 -3.43 -2.94
C HIS A 59 11.79 -2.77 -3.44
N HIS A 60 11.84 -1.43 -3.55
CA HIS A 60 10.73 -0.65 -4.07
C HIS A 60 10.80 -0.60 -5.60
N ASP A 61 9.67 -0.84 -6.26
CA ASP A 61 9.50 -0.78 -7.72
C ASP A 61 10.48 -1.66 -8.54
N ASP A 62 11.17 -2.63 -7.92
CA ASP A 62 12.20 -3.47 -8.53
C ASP A 62 11.82 -4.08 -9.89
N PRO A 63 10.58 -4.61 -10.11
CA PRO A 63 10.23 -5.23 -11.38
C PRO A 63 9.59 -4.28 -12.40
N VAL A 64 9.53 -2.97 -12.13
CA VAL A 64 8.86 -2.00 -13.01
C VAL A 64 9.82 -1.02 -13.65
N TYR A 65 10.88 -0.64 -12.96
CA TYR A 65 12.02 0.10 -13.51
C TYR A 65 13.27 -0.12 -12.65
N GLY A 66 14.43 0.22 -13.17
CA GLY A 66 15.71 0.11 -12.47
C GLY A 66 16.81 0.90 -13.15
N ILE A 67 18.06 0.55 -12.90
CA ILE A 67 19.22 1.26 -13.42
C ILE A 67 19.32 1.08 -14.94
N GLY A 68 18.97 2.12 -15.68
CA GLY A 68 19.08 2.14 -17.14
C GLY A 68 18.01 1.34 -17.88
N TRP A 69 16.89 1.01 -17.23
CA TRP A 69 15.76 0.33 -17.88
C TRP A 69 14.42 0.73 -17.26
N GLU A 70 13.35 0.63 -18.04
CA GLU A 70 11.98 0.88 -17.63
C GLU A 70 11.02 -0.04 -18.40
N GLY A 71 10.14 -0.70 -17.69
CA GLY A 71 9.04 -1.46 -18.29
C GLY A 71 9.40 -2.83 -18.87
N ASP A 72 10.68 -3.25 -18.85
CA ASP A 72 11.12 -4.54 -19.37
C ASP A 72 10.37 -5.70 -18.66
N ALA A 73 10.06 -6.75 -19.42
CA ALA A 73 9.43 -7.93 -18.86
C ALA A 73 10.44 -8.77 -18.08
N ASP A 74 10.00 -9.36 -16.95
CA ASP A 74 10.77 -10.31 -16.13
C ASP A 74 12.13 -9.79 -15.65
N ARG A 75 12.33 -8.48 -15.65
CA ARG A 75 13.56 -7.83 -15.23
C ARG A 75 13.46 -7.35 -13.79
N SER A 76 14.58 -7.46 -13.10
CA SER A 76 14.78 -7.01 -11.73
C SER A 76 16.26 -6.78 -11.52
N ASP A 77 16.63 -5.61 -10.96
CA ASP A 77 18.03 -5.33 -10.64
C ASP A 77 18.53 -6.26 -9.53
N VAL A 78 17.68 -6.60 -8.56
CA VAL A 78 18.00 -7.57 -7.51
C VAL A 78 18.26 -8.94 -8.10
N LYS A 79 17.37 -9.43 -8.96
CA LYS A 79 17.52 -10.73 -9.61
C LYS A 79 18.78 -10.80 -10.48
N SER A 80 19.14 -9.70 -11.14
CA SER A 80 20.37 -9.66 -11.97
C SER A 80 21.64 -9.82 -11.16
N VAL A 81 21.61 -9.48 -9.86
CA VAL A 81 22.76 -9.57 -8.95
C VAL A 81 22.80 -10.89 -8.19
N CYS A 82 21.67 -11.34 -7.65
CA CYS A 82 21.65 -12.53 -6.77
C CYS A 82 20.92 -13.75 -7.35
N GLY A 83 20.36 -13.64 -8.56
CA GLY A 83 19.69 -14.74 -9.25
C GLY A 83 18.22 -14.95 -8.86
N ASP A 84 17.68 -14.15 -7.92
CA ASP A 84 16.30 -14.26 -7.46
C ASP A 84 15.70 -12.87 -7.18
N TYR A 85 14.37 -12.80 -7.14
CA TYR A 85 13.64 -11.60 -6.82
C TYR A 85 13.72 -11.27 -5.32
N PRO A 86 13.56 -9.99 -4.92
CA PRO A 86 13.49 -9.63 -3.51
C PRO A 86 12.30 -10.32 -2.84
N ALA A 87 12.47 -10.71 -1.58
CA ALA A 87 11.41 -11.37 -0.80
C ALA A 87 10.21 -10.45 -0.55
N VAL A 88 10.44 -9.14 -0.50
CA VAL A 88 9.41 -8.10 -0.35
C VAL A 88 9.52 -7.14 -1.53
N MET A 89 8.42 -6.94 -2.24
CA MET A 89 8.29 -5.87 -3.23
C MET A 89 7.38 -4.79 -2.70
N SER A 90 7.72 -3.54 -2.96
CA SER A 90 6.89 -2.39 -2.63
C SER A 90 6.56 -1.62 -3.91
N PHE A 91 5.35 -1.06 -3.98
CA PHE A 91 4.90 -0.23 -5.09
C PHE A 91 4.21 1.01 -4.55
N ASP A 92 4.27 2.12 -5.30
CA ASP A 92 3.56 3.34 -4.95
C ASP A 92 2.28 3.52 -5.75
N LEU A 93 1.21 3.90 -5.05
CA LEU A 93 -0.10 4.21 -5.63
C LEU A 93 -0.34 5.71 -5.80
N GLY A 94 0.67 6.56 -5.60
CA GLY A 94 0.54 8.02 -5.73
C GLY A 94 -0.08 8.41 -7.07
N ARG A 95 -1.00 9.37 -7.03
CA ARG A 95 -1.84 9.83 -8.14
C ARG A 95 -2.95 8.90 -8.60
N ILE A 96 -3.16 7.73 -7.97
CA ILE A 96 -4.34 6.90 -8.25
C ILE A 96 -5.63 7.66 -7.97
N GLU A 97 -5.61 8.53 -6.98
CA GLU A 97 -6.71 9.42 -6.60
C GLU A 97 -7.12 10.38 -7.71
N LEU A 98 -6.23 10.72 -8.62
CA LEU A 98 -6.51 11.59 -9.76
C LEU A 98 -7.23 10.87 -10.90
N GLY A 99 -7.23 9.52 -10.89
CA GLY A 99 -7.94 8.70 -11.89
C GLY A 99 -7.19 8.53 -13.22
N GLY A 100 -5.89 8.82 -13.24
CA GLY A 100 -5.01 8.49 -14.38
C GLY A 100 -4.67 7.00 -14.43
N ASP A 101 -3.96 6.59 -15.47
CA ASP A 101 -3.52 5.21 -15.71
C ASP A 101 -2.12 4.90 -15.15
N LYS A 102 -1.41 5.91 -14.64
CA LYS A 102 -0.03 5.82 -14.16
C LYS A 102 0.13 6.47 -12.79
N ASN A 103 1.05 5.92 -12.00
CA ASN A 103 1.43 6.51 -10.72
C ASN A 103 2.34 7.76 -10.91
N LEU A 104 2.80 8.31 -9.79
CA LEU A 104 3.65 9.51 -9.77
C LEU A 104 5.00 9.30 -10.50
N ASP A 105 5.50 8.07 -10.56
CA ASP A 105 6.73 7.69 -11.26
C ASP A 105 6.48 7.26 -12.72
N LYS A 106 5.28 7.53 -13.24
CA LYS A 106 4.84 7.20 -14.61
C LYS A 106 4.68 5.70 -14.87
N VAL A 107 4.69 4.87 -13.83
CA VAL A 107 4.46 3.43 -13.95
C VAL A 107 2.96 3.16 -14.13
N PRO A 108 2.55 2.41 -15.17
CA PRO A 108 1.15 2.04 -15.36
C PRO A 108 0.62 1.19 -14.19
N PHE A 109 -0.56 1.54 -13.65
CA PHE A 109 -1.19 0.77 -12.57
C PHE A 109 -1.47 -0.69 -12.97
N ASP A 110 -1.77 -0.95 -14.24
CA ASP A 110 -1.89 -2.32 -14.74
C ASP A 110 -0.59 -3.12 -14.67
N LYS A 111 0.58 -2.47 -14.88
CA LYS A 111 1.87 -3.14 -14.70
C LYS A 111 2.09 -3.43 -13.21
N ILE A 112 1.86 -2.44 -12.34
CA ILE A 112 1.95 -2.63 -10.88
C ILE A 112 1.08 -3.81 -10.45
N ARG A 113 -0.17 -3.89 -10.90
CA ARG A 113 -1.09 -4.99 -10.59
C ARG A 113 -0.54 -6.35 -11.03
N ARG A 114 -0.03 -6.46 -12.25
CA ARG A 114 0.57 -7.72 -12.75
C ARG A 114 1.77 -8.15 -11.92
N GLU A 115 2.65 -7.22 -11.57
CA GLU A 115 3.84 -7.54 -10.76
C GLU A 115 3.49 -7.93 -9.33
N ILE A 116 2.47 -7.32 -8.73
CA ILE A 116 1.92 -7.73 -7.44
C ILE A 116 1.43 -9.19 -7.49
N LEU A 117 0.64 -9.53 -8.50
CA LEU A 117 0.12 -10.90 -8.65
C LEU A 117 1.25 -11.90 -8.93
N ALA A 118 2.26 -11.51 -9.72
CA ALA A 118 3.44 -12.33 -9.96
C ALA A 118 4.26 -12.54 -8.68
N GLN A 119 4.46 -11.50 -7.87
CA GLN A 119 5.15 -11.62 -6.59
C GLN A 119 4.39 -12.54 -5.63
N TYR A 120 3.08 -12.43 -5.58
CA TYR A 120 2.25 -13.35 -4.81
C TYR A 120 2.41 -14.79 -5.29
N ALA A 121 2.38 -15.03 -6.60
CA ALA A 121 2.55 -16.36 -7.17
C ALA A 121 3.93 -16.99 -6.83
N ARG A 122 4.97 -16.17 -6.71
CA ARG A 122 6.30 -16.59 -6.22
C ARG A 122 6.35 -16.87 -4.71
N GLY A 123 5.30 -16.54 -3.96
CA GLY A 123 5.27 -16.67 -2.49
C GLY A 123 5.96 -15.51 -1.75
N GLY A 124 6.28 -14.44 -2.44
CA GLY A 124 6.83 -13.22 -1.86
C GLY A 124 5.77 -12.34 -1.20
N MET A 125 6.22 -11.34 -0.48
CA MET A 125 5.37 -10.34 0.17
C MET A 125 5.33 -9.06 -0.67
N VAL A 126 4.19 -8.37 -0.61
CA VAL A 126 4.01 -7.05 -1.22
C VAL A 126 3.62 -6.04 -0.15
N SER A 127 4.19 -4.84 -0.23
CA SER A 127 3.71 -3.66 0.46
C SER A 127 3.32 -2.59 -0.55
N LEU A 128 2.40 -1.71 -0.15
CA LEU A 128 1.97 -0.57 -0.96
C LEU A 128 2.16 0.71 -0.16
N SER A 129 2.71 1.71 -0.81
CA SER A 129 2.70 3.10 -0.35
C SER A 129 1.72 3.92 -1.17
N TRP A 130 1.31 5.05 -0.63
CA TRP A 130 0.47 6.00 -1.34
C TRP A 130 0.91 7.42 -1.00
N HIS A 131 1.71 8.00 -1.88
CA HIS A 131 2.05 9.42 -1.84
C HIS A 131 0.88 10.23 -2.39
N VAL A 132 -0.14 10.39 -1.56
CA VAL A 132 -1.36 11.13 -1.92
C VAL A 132 -1.06 12.61 -2.16
N ASP A 133 -1.62 13.18 -3.22
CA ASP A 133 -1.56 14.61 -3.45
C ASP A 133 -2.30 15.36 -2.32
N ASN A 134 -1.88 16.60 -2.03
CA ASN A 134 -2.52 17.40 -0.99
C ASN A 134 -3.97 17.74 -1.37
N PRO A 135 -4.98 17.25 -0.65
CA PRO A 135 -6.38 17.42 -1.02
C PRO A 135 -6.88 18.86 -0.91
N LEU A 136 -6.19 19.69 -0.12
CA LEU A 136 -6.56 21.10 0.10
C LEU A 136 -5.97 22.01 -1.00
N THR A 137 -4.69 21.82 -1.32
CA THR A 137 -3.97 22.70 -2.26
C THR A 137 -3.91 22.13 -3.68
N GLY A 138 -4.11 20.83 -3.86
CA GLY A 138 -3.97 20.14 -5.15
C GLY A 138 -2.52 19.95 -5.60
N LYS A 139 -1.54 20.22 -4.73
CA LYS A 139 -0.14 19.96 -4.97
C LYS A 139 0.24 18.54 -4.53
N ASP A 140 1.51 18.19 -4.69
CA ASP A 140 2.01 16.86 -4.33
C ASP A 140 2.05 16.61 -2.82
N SER A 141 2.41 15.39 -2.44
CA SER A 141 2.48 14.92 -1.05
C SER A 141 3.54 15.64 -0.19
N TRP A 142 4.45 16.39 -0.79
CA TRP A 142 5.47 17.17 -0.09
C TRP A 142 5.01 18.58 0.27
N ASP A 143 3.83 19.01 -0.22
CA ASP A 143 3.31 20.33 0.08
C ASP A 143 2.83 20.45 1.52
N VAL A 144 3.59 21.17 2.31
CA VAL A 144 3.30 21.52 3.73
C VAL A 144 2.91 22.99 3.90
N SER A 145 2.51 23.67 2.81
CA SER A 145 2.22 25.11 2.84
C SER A 145 1.00 25.49 3.68
N ASP A 146 0.09 24.54 3.94
CA ASP A 146 -1.10 24.75 4.76
C ASP A 146 -1.20 23.69 5.88
N THR A 147 -1.20 24.14 7.13
CA THR A 147 -1.27 23.26 8.31
C THR A 147 -2.66 22.70 8.58
N THR A 148 -3.69 23.18 7.87
CA THR A 148 -5.08 22.74 8.06
C THR A 148 -5.47 21.56 7.17
N VAL A 149 -4.55 21.04 6.35
CA VAL A 149 -4.82 19.93 5.42
C VAL A 149 -5.44 18.72 6.13
N VAL A 150 -4.88 18.31 7.28
CA VAL A 150 -5.39 17.15 8.04
C VAL A 150 -6.81 17.41 8.55
N SER A 151 -7.06 18.56 9.15
CA SER A 151 -8.39 18.91 9.64
C SER A 151 -9.42 19.03 8.51
N SER A 152 -8.99 19.41 7.31
CA SER A 152 -9.87 19.52 6.13
C SER A 152 -10.43 18.17 5.64
N VAL A 153 -9.70 17.06 5.88
CA VAL A 153 -10.14 15.72 5.46
C VAL A 153 -10.85 14.92 6.56
N LEU A 154 -10.81 15.39 7.80
CA LEU A 154 -11.56 14.76 8.89
C LEU A 154 -13.07 14.98 8.74
N SER A 155 -13.86 14.21 9.48
CA SER A 155 -15.33 14.35 9.48
C SER A 155 -15.74 15.79 9.76
N GLY A 156 -16.57 16.36 8.87
CA GLY A 156 -16.99 17.76 8.90
C GLY A 156 -16.03 18.74 8.21
N GLY A 157 -14.85 18.31 7.80
CA GLY A 157 -13.89 19.13 7.04
C GLY A 157 -14.30 19.31 5.58
N ALA A 158 -13.89 20.43 4.96
CA ALA A 158 -14.28 20.81 3.62
C ALA A 158 -13.87 19.82 2.52
N ASN A 159 -12.78 19.08 2.73
CA ASN A 159 -12.25 18.08 1.79
C ASN A 159 -12.58 16.63 2.19
N HIS A 160 -13.40 16.42 3.23
CA HIS A 160 -13.73 15.08 3.72
C HIS A 160 -14.28 14.17 2.62
N GLN A 161 -15.31 14.60 1.90
CA GLN A 161 -15.93 13.80 0.83
C GLN A 161 -14.99 13.57 -0.36
N LYS A 162 -14.18 14.55 -0.72
CA LYS A 162 -13.14 14.41 -1.74
C LYS A 162 -12.16 13.32 -1.34
N PHE A 163 -11.68 13.34 -0.10
CA PHE A 163 -10.71 12.36 0.41
C PHE A 163 -11.31 10.96 0.51
N LEU A 164 -12.58 10.81 0.91
CA LEU A 164 -13.29 9.53 0.86
C LEU A 164 -13.32 8.96 -0.56
N GLY A 165 -13.67 9.78 -1.57
CA GLY A 165 -13.63 9.33 -2.97
C GLY A 165 -12.23 8.96 -3.46
N TRP A 166 -11.17 9.51 -2.88
CA TRP A 166 -9.80 9.10 -3.14
C TRP A 166 -9.47 7.75 -2.51
N LEU A 167 -9.93 7.53 -1.27
CA LEU A 167 -9.80 6.23 -0.60
C LEU A 167 -10.55 5.12 -1.34
N ASP A 168 -11.72 5.43 -1.92
CA ASP A 168 -12.47 4.47 -2.72
C ASP A 168 -11.64 3.99 -3.92
N LYS A 169 -10.90 4.86 -4.61
CA LYS A 169 -10.03 4.47 -5.73
C LYS A 169 -8.89 3.56 -5.29
N VAL A 170 -8.29 3.81 -4.12
CA VAL A 170 -7.30 2.90 -3.52
C VAL A 170 -7.96 1.55 -3.21
N ALA A 171 -9.16 1.56 -2.62
CA ALA A 171 -9.89 0.33 -2.32
C ALA A 171 -10.26 -0.45 -3.59
N ASP A 172 -10.67 0.22 -4.67
CA ASP A 172 -10.95 -0.40 -5.97
C ASP A 172 -9.70 -1.07 -6.55
N PHE A 173 -8.54 -0.39 -6.50
CA PHE A 173 -7.28 -1.01 -6.90
C PHE A 173 -6.97 -2.25 -6.07
N MET A 174 -7.10 -2.16 -4.74
CA MET A 174 -6.87 -3.30 -3.84
C MET A 174 -7.82 -4.46 -4.13
N ASN A 175 -9.10 -4.17 -4.39
CA ASN A 175 -10.09 -5.18 -4.77
C ASN A 175 -9.79 -5.83 -6.12
N SER A 176 -9.05 -5.15 -7.01
CA SER A 176 -8.61 -5.71 -8.29
C SER A 176 -7.46 -6.72 -8.17
N LEU A 177 -6.82 -6.82 -6.99
CA LEU A 177 -5.72 -7.74 -6.70
C LEU A 177 -6.27 -9.14 -6.35
N THR A 178 -7.13 -9.68 -7.19
CA THR A 178 -7.70 -11.01 -7.02
C THR A 178 -7.03 -12.01 -7.94
N THR A 179 -6.87 -13.23 -7.47
CA THR A 179 -6.46 -14.37 -8.29
C THR A 179 -7.69 -15.20 -8.65
N ASP A 180 -7.56 -16.16 -9.61
CA ASP A 180 -8.63 -17.10 -9.96
C ASP A 180 -9.13 -17.94 -8.77
N LYS A 181 -8.45 -17.87 -7.65
CA LYS A 181 -8.79 -18.55 -6.40
C LYS A 181 -9.40 -17.63 -5.33
N GLY A 182 -9.65 -16.39 -5.68
CA GLY A 182 -10.18 -15.35 -4.77
C GLY A 182 -9.14 -14.60 -4.00
#